data_aa3844bdd7b89e255f9d330b992cbe84
#
_entry.id   aa3844bdd7b89e255f9d330b992cbe84
#
_cell.length_a   1.000
_cell.length_b   1.000
_cell.length_c   1.000
_cell.angle_alpha   90.00
_cell.angle_beta   90.00
_cell.angle_gamma   90.00
#
_symmetry.space_group_name_H-M   'P 1'
#
loop_
_entity.id
_entity.type
_entity.pdbx_description
1 polymer ?
#
loop_
_entity_poly.entity_id
_entity_poly.type
_entity_poly.pdbx_seq_one_letter_code
_entity_poly.pdbx_strand_id
1 'polypeptide(L)'
;MSVKILLWNRKGCHHCEELKAYFHEKGYQYESIDVEGKDYLRNLLEFKYGIRHVPVVEIGDEGQFKGVIEKDYEQIEKLIEDYSPIVK
;
A
#
# COMPACT_ATOMS: atom_id res chain seq x y z
N MET A 1 16.82 2.46 9.21
CA MET A 1 15.55 2.46 8.99
C MET A 1 15.15 1.96 7.72
N SER A 2 14.11 1.25 7.64
CA SER A 2 13.68 0.70 6.38
C SER A 2 12.24 1.15 6.13
N VAL A 3 11.94 1.37 4.88
CA VAL A 3 10.60 1.73 4.49
C VAL A 3 9.69 0.53 4.66
N LYS A 4 8.46 0.78 5.09
CA LYS A 4 7.45 -0.26 5.18
C LYS A 4 6.35 0.02 4.17
N ILE A 5 5.88 -1.04 3.54
CA ILE A 5 4.84 -0.95 2.53
C ILE A 5 3.70 -1.85 2.97
N LEU A 6 2.51 -1.29 3.04
CA LEU A 6 1.31 -2.05 3.35
C LEU A 6 0.39 -2.00 2.14
N LEU A 7 -0.09 -3.16 1.73
CA LEU A 7 -1.03 -3.24 0.61
C LEU A 7 -2.37 -3.73 1.14
N TRP A 8 -3.37 -2.85 1.12
CA TRP A 8 -4.74 -3.22 1.47
C TRP A 8 -5.38 -3.82 0.23
N ASN A 9 -5.81 -5.05 0.35
CA ASN A 9 -6.30 -5.78 -0.82
C ASN A 9 -7.44 -6.71 -0.42
N ARG A 10 -8.03 -7.32 -1.43
CA ARG A 10 -9.02 -8.36 -1.19
C ARG A 10 -8.88 -9.44 -2.26
N LYS A 11 -9.42 -10.60 -1.97
CA LYS A 11 -9.39 -11.71 -2.88
C LYS A 11 -10.17 -11.35 -4.15
N GLY A 12 -9.61 -11.70 -5.30
CA GLY A 12 -10.27 -11.43 -6.57
C GLY A 12 -10.12 -10.02 -7.10
N CYS A 13 -9.32 -9.21 -6.45
CA CYS A 13 -9.12 -7.84 -6.90
C CYS A 13 -8.02 -7.82 -7.95
N HIS A 14 -8.40 -7.47 -9.18
CA HIS A 14 -7.45 -7.48 -10.29
C HIS A 14 -6.33 -6.47 -10.10
N HIS A 15 -6.67 -5.26 -9.68
CA HIS A 15 -5.65 -4.23 -9.46
C HIS A 15 -4.75 -4.57 -8.30
N CYS A 16 -5.28 -5.25 -7.29
CA CYS A 16 -4.46 -5.70 -6.18
C CYS A 16 -3.42 -6.69 -6.65
N GLU A 17 -3.82 -7.60 -7.53
CA GLU A 17 -2.88 -8.59 -8.06
C GLU A 17 -1.80 -7.93 -8.90
N GLU A 18 -2.15 -6.90 -9.66
CA GLU A 18 -1.17 -6.16 -10.44
C GLU A 18 -0.14 -5.49 -9.55
N LEU A 19 -0.58 -4.91 -8.43
CA LEU A 19 0.35 -4.29 -7.49
C LEU A 19 1.25 -5.33 -6.82
N LYS A 20 0.71 -6.49 -6.49
CA LYS A 20 1.54 -7.54 -5.91
C LYS A 20 2.63 -7.97 -6.88
N ALA A 21 2.27 -8.13 -8.15
CA ALA A 21 3.26 -8.50 -9.16
C ALA A 21 4.31 -7.41 -9.34
N TYR A 22 3.87 -6.15 -9.31
CA TYR A 22 4.77 -5.02 -9.43
C TYR A 22 5.78 -5.00 -8.27
N PHE A 23 5.31 -5.19 -7.04
CA PHE A 23 6.20 -5.19 -5.89
C PHE A 23 7.19 -6.36 -5.98
N HIS A 24 6.71 -7.50 -6.44
CA HIS A 24 7.57 -8.67 -6.57
C HIS A 24 8.65 -8.42 -7.61
N GLU A 25 8.28 -7.84 -8.74
CA GLU A 25 9.22 -7.58 -9.82
C GLU A 25 10.29 -6.60 -9.38
N LYS A 26 9.91 -5.60 -8.60
CA LYS A 26 10.85 -4.59 -8.14
C LYS A 26 11.66 -5.04 -6.93
N GLY A 27 11.31 -6.16 -6.34
CA GLY A 27 12.00 -6.63 -5.16
C GLY A 27 11.61 -5.89 -3.89
N TYR A 28 10.48 -5.21 -3.89
CA TYR A 28 9.99 -4.52 -2.70
C TYR A 28 9.31 -5.50 -1.78
N GLN A 29 9.59 -5.40 -0.49
CA GLN A 29 8.90 -6.20 0.50
C GLN A 29 7.71 -5.43 1.02
N TYR A 30 6.60 -6.11 1.19
CA TYR A 30 5.38 -5.46 1.64
C TYR A 30 4.57 -6.43 2.49
N GLU A 31 3.65 -5.88 3.28
CA GLU A 31 2.69 -6.67 4.03
C GLU A 31 1.33 -6.49 3.41
N SER A 32 0.60 -7.58 3.36
CA SER A 32 -0.70 -7.61 2.72
C SER A 32 -1.78 -7.59 3.81
N ILE A 33 -2.75 -6.69 3.66
CA ILE A 33 -3.88 -6.58 4.59
C ILE A 33 -5.12 -6.95 3.80
N ASP A 34 -5.69 -8.11 4.12
CA ASP A 34 -6.85 -8.62 3.40
C ASP A 34 -8.12 -8.11 4.07
N VAL A 35 -8.90 -7.34 3.32
CA VAL A 35 -10.12 -6.75 3.86
C VAL A 35 -11.37 -7.58 3.54
N GLU A 36 -11.20 -8.70 2.86
CA GLU A 36 -12.33 -9.53 2.48
C GLU A 36 -13.05 -10.03 3.72
N GLY A 37 -14.35 -9.75 3.82
CA GLY A 37 -15.14 -10.18 4.96
C GLY A 37 -14.85 -9.44 6.25
N LYS A 38 -14.09 -8.35 6.17
CA LYS A 38 -13.69 -7.60 7.36
C LYS A 38 -14.09 -6.15 7.21
N ASP A 39 -15.37 -5.88 7.45
CA ASP A 39 -15.90 -4.52 7.28
C ASP A 39 -15.21 -3.51 8.18
N TYR A 40 -14.73 -3.94 9.34
CA TYR A 40 -14.05 -3.01 10.23
C TYR A 40 -12.78 -2.45 9.59
N LEU A 41 -12.12 -3.21 8.71
CA LEU A 41 -10.95 -2.70 8.01
C LEU A 41 -11.34 -1.69 6.95
N ARG A 42 -12.46 -1.93 6.27
CA ARG A 42 -12.96 -0.95 5.31
C ARG A 42 -13.40 0.32 6.00
N ASN A 43 -14.00 0.20 7.19
CA ASN A 43 -14.34 1.36 7.98
C ASN A 43 -13.10 2.18 8.33
N LEU A 44 -12.01 1.49 8.63
CA LEU A 44 -10.76 2.17 8.92
C LEU A 44 -10.23 2.92 7.70
N LEU A 45 -10.31 2.32 6.52
CA LEU A 45 -9.90 3.00 5.29
C LEU A 45 -10.74 4.24 5.07
N GLU A 46 -12.04 4.14 5.30
CA GLU A 46 -12.92 5.29 5.12
C GLU A 46 -12.58 6.40 6.10
N PHE A 47 -12.26 6.03 7.33
CA PHE A 47 -11.86 7.02 8.31
C PHE A 47 -10.55 7.71 7.92
N LYS A 48 -9.60 6.97 7.38
CA LYS A 48 -8.29 7.52 7.06
C LYS A 48 -8.29 8.29 5.74
N TYR A 49 -8.99 7.80 4.74
CA TYR A 49 -8.87 8.34 3.39
C TYR A 49 -10.20 8.69 2.75
N GLY A 50 -11.31 8.41 3.41
CA GLY A 50 -12.61 8.71 2.85
C GLY A 50 -13.07 7.75 1.76
N ILE A 51 -12.45 6.57 1.67
CA ILE A 51 -12.80 5.59 0.66
C ILE A 51 -12.92 4.22 1.30
N ARG A 52 -13.64 3.33 0.62
CA ARG A 52 -13.80 1.97 1.09
C ARG A 52 -13.31 0.93 0.08
N HIS A 53 -12.76 1.38 -1.03
CA HIS A 53 -12.31 0.46 -2.06
C HIS A 53 -10.83 0.13 -1.87
N VAL A 54 -10.40 -0.94 -2.50
CA VAL A 54 -9.00 -1.35 -2.56
C VAL A 54 -8.63 -1.43 -4.04
N PRO A 55 -7.35 -1.38 -4.36
CA PRO A 55 -6.19 -1.43 -3.49
C PRO A 55 -5.85 -0.07 -2.89
N VAL A 56 -5.25 -0.09 -1.73
CA VAL A 56 -4.65 1.09 -1.13
C VAL A 56 -3.25 0.71 -0.72
N VAL A 57 -2.28 1.54 -1.04
CA VAL A 57 -0.88 1.30 -0.68
C VAL A 57 -0.49 2.33 0.35
N GLU A 58 0.02 1.87 1.48
CA GLU A 58 0.53 2.78 2.51
C GLU A 58 2.04 2.58 2.58
N ILE A 59 2.76 3.68 2.53
CA ILE A 59 4.22 3.66 2.52
C ILE A 59 4.69 4.60 3.61
N GLY A 60 5.58 4.12 4.46
CA GLY A 60 6.06 4.95 5.52
C GLY A 60 7.13 4.28 6.35
N ASP A 61 7.38 4.90 7.50
CA ASP A 61 8.43 4.47 8.40
C ASP A 61 8.06 4.93 9.81
N GLU A 62 8.21 4.02 10.77
CA GLU A 62 8.07 4.34 12.20
C GLU A 62 6.77 5.04 12.54
N GLY A 63 5.68 4.54 12.01
CA GLY A 63 4.37 5.03 12.38
C GLY A 63 3.84 6.17 11.55
N GLN A 64 4.63 6.68 10.63
CA GLN A 64 4.18 7.72 9.71
C GLN A 64 4.01 7.12 8.33
N PHE A 65 2.78 7.07 7.86
CA PHE A 65 2.47 6.46 6.57
C PHE A 65 1.70 7.42 5.71
N LYS A 66 1.99 7.38 4.42
CA LYS A 66 1.21 8.10 3.43
C LYS A 66 0.52 7.09 2.53
N GLY A 67 -0.73 7.35 2.22
CA GLY A 67 -1.53 6.44 1.43
C GLY A 67 -1.62 6.84 -0.02
N VAL A 68 -1.52 5.86 -0.89
CA VAL A 68 -1.78 6.02 -2.31
C VAL A 68 -3.07 5.28 -2.58
N ILE A 69 -4.13 6.01 -2.86
CA ILE A 69 -5.45 5.41 -3.01
C ILE A 69 -5.78 5.08 -4.45
N GLU A 70 -4.85 5.36 -5.35
CA GLU A 70 -4.99 5.01 -6.76
C GLU A 70 -3.78 4.21 -7.18
N LYS A 71 -3.93 3.45 -8.26
CA LYS A 71 -2.83 2.67 -8.78
C LYS A 71 -1.89 3.58 -9.56
N ASP A 72 -1.08 4.32 -8.84
CA ASP A 72 -0.16 5.30 -9.40
C ASP A 72 1.26 4.87 -9.06
N TYR A 73 1.89 4.18 -9.98
CA TYR A 73 3.22 3.62 -9.72
C TYR A 73 4.27 4.70 -9.52
N GLU A 74 4.14 5.84 -10.20
CA GLU A 74 5.10 6.91 -10.02
C GLU A 74 5.06 7.46 -8.61
N GLN A 75 3.86 7.65 -8.07
CA GLN A 75 3.73 8.16 -6.72
C GLN A 75 4.23 7.14 -5.71
N ILE A 76 3.96 5.85 -5.97
CA ILE A 76 4.44 4.79 -5.10
C ILE A 76 5.95 4.80 -5.04
N GLU A 77 6.61 4.87 -6.20
CA GLU A 77 8.06 4.87 -6.24
C GLU A 77 8.64 6.10 -5.58
N LYS A 78 8.02 7.24 -5.78
CA LYS A 78 8.49 8.46 -5.17
C LYS A 78 8.42 8.40 -3.65
N LEU A 79 7.32 7.85 -3.12
CA LEU A 79 7.19 7.71 -1.68
C LEU A 79 8.21 6.72 -1.12
N ILE A 80 8.45 5.63 -1.85
CA ILE A 80 9.44 4.66 -1.39
C ILE A 80 10.82 5.33 -1.33
N GLU A 81 11.16 6.13 -2.33
CA GLU A 81 12.43 6.84 -2.33
C GLU A 81 12.51 7.84 -1.19
N ASP A 82 11.40 8.54 -0.92
CA ASP A 82 11.38 9.52 0.15
C ASP A 82 11.63 8.90 1.51
N TYR A 83 11.11 7.68 1.72
CA TYR A 83 11.24 7.01 3.01
C TYR A 83 12.42 6.04 3.08
N SER A 84 13.14 5.89 1.97
CA SER A 84 14.31 5.04 1.92
C SER A 84 15.47 5.84 1.45
N PRO A 85 15.88 6.75 2.19
CA PRO A 85 16.87 7.69 1.70
C PRO A 85 18.18 7.10 1.47
N ILE A 86 18.42 6.28 1.84
CA ILE A 86 19.55 5.90 1.67
C ILE A 86 20.10 5.51 0.87
N VAL A 87 20.04 5.24 0.68
CA VAL A 87 20.51 4.78 0.06
C VAL A 87 21.26 5.11 -0.72
N LYS A 88 21.62 5.37 -0.90
CA LYS A 88 22.35 5.65 -1.62
C LYS A 88 23.19 5.49 -1.54
#